data_56ff7225411678d46b47c546964153cf
#
_entry.id   56ff7225411678d46b47c546964153cf
#
_cell.length_a   1.000
_cell.length_b   1.000
_cell.length_c   1.000
_cell.angle_alpha   90.00
_cell.angle_beta   90.00
_cell.angle_gamma   90.00
#
_symmetry.space_group_name_H-M   'P 1'
#
loop_
_entity.id
_entity.type
_entity.pdbx_description
1 polymer ?
#
loop_
_entity_poly.entity_id
_entity_poly.type
_entity_poly.pdbx_seq_one_letter_code
_entity_poly.pdbx_strand_id
1 'polypeptide(L)'
;MLITTLNLDIPLHAGDIPLFRSSIIELVGRENEIFHNHDNSSESEGHYHFGYPLVQYAVRKRRATIIGLGKGAEAIYQELLPKLGNGMELDGQRVLVRHYHIQQQEHEWEIRESPEEYGLYGWIGLNQRNYRRWKDQSNGLSRMEILSGALTGQLRSLGKTIGIDEPKQITAEVMEVHNQKRVRWHKTQLIRFHIRFRTNIFLPADIGIGRCVAFGYGQVLTVEVYQRIMIQRPVFVADMTG
;
A
#
# COMPACT_ATOMS: atom_id res chain seq x y z
N MET A 1 12.13 -8.22 -11.03
CA MET A 1 11.04 -8.92 -10.31
C MET A 1 9.72 -8.62 -10.98
N LEU A 2 8.91 -9.65 -11.21
CA LEU A 2 7.60 -9.50 -11.84
C LEU A 2 6.61 -8.73 -10.93
N ILE A 3 5.89 -7.78 -11.53
CA ILE A 3 4.75 -7.08 -10.91
C ILE A 3 3.53 -7.32 -11.79
N THR A 4 2.45 -7.79 -11.18
CA THR A 4 1.17 -8.00 -11.86
C THR A 4 0.13 -7.04 -11.31
N THR A 5 -0.54 -6.31 -12.19
CA THR A 5 -1.72 -5.50 -11.86
C THR A 5 -2.95 -6.10 -12.54
N LEU A 6 -3.92 -6.52 -11.76
CA LEU A 6 -5.18 -7.08 -12.19
C LEU A 6 -6.32 -6.11 -11.88
N ASN A 7 -6.95 -5.56 -12.90
CA ASN A 7 -8.11 -4.68 -12.78
C ASN A 7 -9.37 -5.46 -13.16
N LEU A 8 -10.30 -5.57 -12.23
CA LEU A 8 -11.59 -6.23 -12.44
C LEU A 8 -12.66 -5.21 -12.85
N ASP A 9 -13.65 -5.64 -13.60
CA ASP A 9 -14.80 -4.81 -13.99
C ASP A 9 -15.83 -4.62 -12.87
N ILE A 10 -15.41 -4.81 -11.63
CA ILE A 10 -16.20 -4.63 -10.42
C ILE A 10 -16.08 -3.19 -9.93
N PRO A 11 -17.18 -2.41 -9.92
CA PRO A 11 -17.20 -1.10 -9.27
C PRO A 11 -16.88 -1.25 -7.78
N LEU A 12 -15.95 -0.45 -7.26
CA LEU A 12 -15.55 -0.53 -5.86
C LEU A 12 -15.26 0.87 -5.30
N HIS A 13 -15.64 1.10 -4.04
CA HIS A 13 -15.22 2.25 -3.28
C HIS A 13 -14.07 1.90 -2.33
N ALA A 14 -13.28 2.88 -1.93
CA ALA A 14 -12.14 2.64 -1.05
C ALA A 14 -12.54 2.05 0.31
N GLY A 15 -13.75 2.34 0.80
CA GLY A 15 -14.29 1.77 2.03
C GLY A 15 -14.57 0.27 1.94
N ASP A 16 -14.78 -0.25 0.73
CA ASP A 16 -15.19 -1.64 0.49
C ASP A 16 -14.00 -2.56 0.22
N ILE A 17 -12.76 -2.02 0.20
CA ILE A 17 -11.55 -2.84 0.01
C ILE A 17 -11.45 -3.99 1.02
N PRO A 18 -11.77 -3.83 2.32
CA PRO A 18 -11.75 -4.95 3.26
C PRO A 18 -12.70 -6.08 2.87
N LEU A 19 -13.92 -5.76 2.41
CA LEU A 19 -14.89 -6.75 1.93
C LEU A 19 -14.40 -7.44 0.67
N PHE A 20 -13.93 -6.67 -0.30
CA PHE A 20 -13.35 -7.20 -1.54
C PHE A 20 -12.16 -8.12 -1.26
N ARG A 21 -11.24 -7.72 -0.37
CA ARG A 21 -10.13 -8.56 0.05
C ARG A 21 -10.61 -9.88 0.65
N SER A 22 -11.60 -9.84 1.54
CA SER A 22 -12.17 -11.05 2.13
C SER A 22 -12.77 -11.97 1.07
N SER A 23 -13.50 -11.42 0.09
CA SER A 23 -14.08 -12.19 -1.03
C SER A 23 -13.01 -12.87 -1.88
N ILE A 24 -11.88 -12.20 -2.13
CA ILE A 24 -10.76 -12.80 -2.86
C ILE A 24 -10.10 -13.93 -2.04
N ILE A 25 -9.90 -13.75 -0.74
CA ILE A 25 -9.32 -14.77 0.14
C ILE A 25 -10.21 -16.01 0.18
N GLU A 26 -11.54 -15.84 0.29
CA GLU A 26 -12.48 -16.97 0.23
C GLU A 26 -12.42 -17.68 -1.13
N LEU A 27 -12.31 -16.92 -2.22
CA LEU A 27 -12.27 -17.47 -3.57
C LEU A 27 -11.01 -18.31 -3.82
N VAL A 28 -9.84 -17.85 -3.36
CA VAL A 28 -8.56 -18.58 -3.52
C VAL A 28 -8.37 -19.68 -2.49
N GLY A 29 -9.03 -19.61 -1.35
CA GLY A 29 -8.89 -20.48 -0.19
C GLY A 29 -8.10 -19.80 0.94
N ARG A 30 -8.58 -19.97 2.17
CA ARG A 30 -7.98 -19.35 3.38
C ARG A 30 -6.60 -19.91 3.71
N GLU A 31 -6.27 -21.07 3.19
CA GLU A 31 -4.96 -21.71 3.29
C GLU A 31 -3.87 -21.00 2.48
N ASN A 32 -4.26 -20.15 1.53
CA ASN A 32 -3.32 -19.41 0.69
C ASN A 32 -2.84 -18.14 1.40
N GLU A 33 -1.76 -18.26 2.17
CA GLU A 33 -1.20 -17.21 3.02
C GLU A 33 -0.77 -15.94 2.27
N ILE A 34 -0.40 -16.05 0.98
CA ILE A 34 0.06 -14.92 0.17
C ILE A 34 -1.04 -13.86 0.04
N PHE A 35 -2.31 -14.26 -0.07
CA PHE A 35 -3.43 -13.34 -0.25
C PHE A 35 -3.87 -12.66 1.05
N HIS A 36 -3.64 -13.25 2.21
CA HIS A 36 -4.05 -12.64 3.48
C HIS A 36 -2.92 -12.27 4.43
N ASN A 37 -1.66 -12.60 4.08
CA ASN A 37 -0.47 -12.21 4.82
C ASN A 37 -0.53 -12.64 6.31
N HIS A 38 -1.05 -13.84 6.59
CA HIS A 38 -1.06 -14.49 7.89
C HIS A 38 -0.16 -15.73 7.86
N ASP A 39 0.39 -16.11 8.99
CA ASP A 39 1.10 -17.37 9.18
C ASP A 39 0.14 -18.36 9.85
N ASN A 40 -0.30 -19.38 9.09
CA ASN A 40 -1.18 -20.43 9.60
C ASN A 40 -0.40 -21.52 10.35
N SER A 41 0.94 -21.50 10.34
CA SER A 41 1.79 -22.53 10.94
C SER A 41 1.99 -22.37 12.45
N SER A 42 1.62 -21.25 13.04
CA SER A 42 1.75 -21.02 14.47
C SER A 42 0.42 -21.27 15.20
N GLU A 43 0.46 -22.12 16.21
CA GLU A 43 -0.69 -22.48 17.07
C GLU A 43 -1.24 -21.32 17.93
N SER A 44 -0.69 -20.10 17.78
CA SER A 44 -1.13 -18.91 18.53
C SER A 44 -1.99 -18.02 17.64
N GLU A 45 -3.20 -17.75 18.06
CA GLU A 45 -4.13 -16.83 17.41
C GLU A 45 -3.45 -15.48 17.08
N GLY A 46 -3.33 -15.13 15.81
CA GLY A 46 -2.97 -13.78 15.38
C GLY A 46 -1.51 -13.53 15.01
N HIS A 47 -0.69 -14.53 14.70
CA HIS A 47 0.62 -14.31 14.11
C HIS A 47 0.52 -13.83 12.65
N TYR A 48 0.75 -12.55 12.47
CA TYR A 48 0.92 -11.96 11.15
C TYR A 48 2.35 -12.19 10.66
N HIS A 49 2.51 -12.59 9.41
CA HIS A 49 3.78 -12.39 8.74
C HIS A 49 4.12 -10.91 8.80
N PHE A 50 5.14 -10.54 9.60
CA PHE A 50 5.61 -9.15 9.67
C PHE A 50 6.35 -8.71 8.39
N GLY A 51 6.25 -9.51 7.32
CA GLY A 51 6.74 -9.16 6.00
C GLY A 51 5.85 -8.13 5.29
N TYR A 52 6.40 -7.50 4.28
CA TYR A 52 5.66 -6.62 3.39
C TYR A 52 4.66 -7.42 2.55
N PRO A 53 3.36 -7.02 2.45
CA PRO A 53 2.36 -7.77 1.71
C PRO A 53 2.69 -7.85 0.21
N LEU A 54 2.83 -9.07 -0.30
CA LEU A 54 3.11 -9.33 -1.71
C LEU A 54 1.86 -9.22 -2.59
N VAL A 55 0.67 -9.35 -1.99
CA VAL A 55 -0.61 -9.08 -2.65
C VAL A 55 -1.28 -7.89 -1.96
N GLN A 56 -1.64 -6.88 -2.76
CA GLN A 56 -2.22 -5.64 -2.31
C GLN A 56 -3.53 -5.39 -3.04
N TYR A 57 -4.50 -4.84 -2.32
CA TYR A 57 -5.82 -4.54 -2.86
C TYR A 57 -6.00 -3.02 -2.93
N ALA A 58 -6.57 -2.54 -4.01
CA ALA A 58 -6.72 -1.13 -4.27
C ALA A 58 -7.99 -0.82 -5.06
N VAL A 59 -8.33 0.45 -5.15
CA VAL A 59 -9.32 0.98 -6.09
C VAL A 59 -8.61 1.88 -7.09
N ARG A 60 -8.78 1.58 -8.37
CA ARG A 60 -8.26 2.37 -9.47
C ARG A 60 -9.41 2.74 -10.42
N LYS A 61 -9.58 4.02 -10.72
CA LYS A 61 -10.67 4.49 -11.59
C LYS A 61 -12.05 3.92 -11.16
N ARG A 62 -12.30 3.84 -9.84
CA ARG A 62 -13.51 3.28 -9.22
C ARG A 62 -13.73 1.78 -9.49
N ARG A 63 -12.68 1.04 -9.79
CA ARG A 63 -12.70 -0.41 -10.04
C ARG A 63 -11.79 -1.14 -9.07
N ALA A 64 -12.16 -2.37 -8.76
CA ALA A 64 -11.39 -3.27 -7.94
C ALA A 64 -10.06 -3.62 -8.64
N THR A 65 -8.96 -3.46 -7.92
CA THR A 65 -7.60 -3.70 -8.43
C THR A 65 -6.82 -4.55 -7.44
N ILE A 66 -6.08 -5.52 -7.95
CA ILE A 66 -5.16 -6.36 -7.18
C ILE A 66 -3.77 -6.19 -7.77
N ILE A 67 -2.78 -5.99 -6.92
CA ILE A 67 -1.38 -5.82 -7.30
C ILE A 67 -0.57 -6.91 -6.63
N GLY A 68 0.18 -7.67 -7.41
CA GLY A 68 1.07 -8.73 -6.93
C GLY A 68 2.52 -8.40 -7.20
N LEU A 69 3.40 -8.70 -6.24
CA LEU A 69 4.84 -8.49 -6.31
C LEU A 69 5.55 -9.84 -6.21
N GLY A 70 6.40 -10.20 -7.17
CA GLY A 70 7.14 -11.46 -7.20
C GLY A 70 6.23 -12.66 -7.03
N LYS A 71 6.37 -13.43 -5.95
CA LYS A 71 5.49 -14.57 -5.63
C LYS A 71 4.00 -14.18 -5.56
N GLY A 72 3.67 -12.94 -5.18
CA GLY A 72 2.30 -12.44 -5.21
C GLY A 72 1.78 -12.27 -6.64
N ALA A 73 2.65 -11.88 -7.59
CA ALA A 73 2.31 -11.80 -9.01
C ALA A 73 2.06 -13.19 -9.60
N GLU A 74 2.88 -14.17 -9.24
CA GLU A 74 2.72 -15.58 -9.64
C GLU A 74 1.41 -16.17 -9.07
N ALA A 75 1.13 -15.92 -7.79
CA ALA A 75 -0.08 -16.40 -7.12
C ALA A 75 -1.36 -15.81 -7.75
N ILE A 76 -1.38 -14.54 -8.17
CA ILE A 76 -2.50 -13.99 -8.92
C ILE A 76 -2.76 -14.80 -10.18
N TYR A 77 -1.70 -15.14 -10.91
CA TYR A 77 -1.84 -15.87 -12.16
C TYR A 77 -2.24 -17.34 -11.96
N GLN A 78 -1.62 -18.02 -11.01
CA GLN A 78 -1.80 -19.47 -10.81
C GLN A 78 -3.04 -19.82 -9.98
N GLU A 79 -3.33 -19.00 -8.94
CA GLU A 79 -4.35 -19.33 -7.95
C GLU A 79 -5.65 -18.53 -8.12
N LEU A 80 -5.56 -17.25 -8.51
CA LEU A 80 -6.73 -16.40 -8.57
C LEU A 80 -7.40 -16.41 -9.94
N LEU A 81 -6.65 -16.23 -11.05
CA LEU A 81 -7.24 -16.13 -12.39
C LEU A 81 -8.11 -17.34 -12.77
N PRO A 82 -7.71 -18.59 -12.50
CA PRO A 82 -8.53 -19.76 -12.83
C PRO A 82 -9.87 -19.80 -12.10
N LYS A 83 -9.95 -19.15 -10.93
CA LYS A 83 -11.12 -19.16 -10.06
C LYS A 83 -12.07 -17.97 -10.30
N LEU A 84 -11.65 -16.92 -10.99
CA LEU A 84 -12.47 -15.70 -11.20
C LEU A 84 -13.82 -16.00 -11.87
N GLY A 85 -13.86 -16.96 -12.80
CA GLY A 85 -15.09 -17.37 -13.49
C GLY A 85 -16.17 -17.97 -12.57
N ASN A 86 -15.79 -18.44 -11.39
CA ASN A 86 -16.75 -18.99 -10.40
C ASN A 86 -17.60 -17.90 -9.75
N GLY A 87 -17.21 -16.63 -9.89
CA GLY A 87 -17.80 -15.52 -9.14
C GLY A 87 -17.38 -15.52 -7.68
N MET A 88 -17.62 -14.40 -7.03
CA MET A 88 -17.31 -14.20 -5.61
C MET A 88 -18.51 -13.59 -4.88
N GLU A 89 -18.54 -13.73 -3.58
CA GLU A 89 -19.52 -13.05 -2.73
C GLU A 89 -18.95 -11.73 -2.26
N LEU A 90 -19.61 -10.62 -2.56
CA LEU A 90 -19.23 -9.29 -2.13
C LEU A 90 -20.45 -8.62 -1.47
N ASP A 91 -20.33 -8.32 -0.18
CA ASP A 91 -21.41 -7.74 0.63
C ASP A 91 -22.73 -8.50 0.54
N GLY A 92 -22.67 -9.84 0.65
CA GLY A 92 -23.82 -10.74 0.58
C GLY A 92 -24.42 -10.90 -0.83
N GLN A 93 -23.80 -10.36 -1.85
CA GLN A 93 -24.23 -10.49 -3.24
C GLN A 93 -23.21 -11.29 -4.05
N ARG A 94 -23.70 -12.20 -4.88
CA ARG A 94 -22.86 -12.92 -5.83
C ARG A 94 -22.50 -12.02 -7.01
N VAL A 95 -21.19 -11.74 -7.16
CA VAL A 95 -20.64 -10.93 -8.24
C VAL A 95 -19.86 -11.81 -9.19
N LEU A 96 -20.15 -11.72 -10.49
CA LEU A 96 -19.42 -12.42 -11.55
C LEU A 96 -18.41 -11.45 -12.18
N VAL A 97 -17.18 -11.86 -12.30
CA VAL A 97 -16.16 -11.13 -13.06
C VAL A 97 -16.33 -11.49 -14.53
N ARG A 98 -16.88 -10.57 -15.31
CA ARG A 98 -17.11 -10.78 -16.75
C ARG A 98 -15.89 -10.38 -17.58
N HIS A 99 -15.23 -9.31 -17.16
CA HIS A 99 -14.06 -8.79 -17.84
C HIS A 99 -13.00 -8.39 -16.80
N TYR A 100 -11.77 -8.58 -17.16
CA TYR A 100 -10.63 -8.08 -16.41
C TYR A 100 -9.52 -7.65 -17.36
N HIS A 101 -8.68 -6.78 -16.89
CA HIS A 101 -7.45 -6.37 -17.56
C HIS A 101 -6.27 -6.71 -16.67
N ILE A 102 -5.35 -7.51 -17.20
CA ILE A 102 -4.11 -7.88 -16.53
C ILE A 102 -2.93 -7.21 -17.23
N GLN A 103 -2.06 -6.63 -16.46
CA GLN A 103 -0.80 -6.05 -16.92
C GLN A 103 0.32 -6.64 -16.10
N GLN A 104 1.36 -7.11 -16.76
CA GLN A 104 2.58 -7.60 -16.15
C GLN A 104 3.75 -6.77 -16.63
N GLN A 105 4.65 -6.44 -15.70
CA GLN A 105 5.89 -5.75 -16.00
C GLN A 105 7.00 -6.30 -15.12
N GLU A 106 8.19 -6.40 -15.67
CA GLU A 106 9.39 -6.59 -14.87
C GLU A 106 9.85 -5.25 -14.32
N HIS A 107 10.17 -5.24 -13.04
CA HIS A 107 10.74 -4.08 -12.37
C HIS A 107 12.09 -4.45 -11.80
N GLU A 108 13.09 -3.64 -12.12
CA GLU A 108 14.43 -3.77 -11.61
C GLU A 108 14.55 -2.90 -10.35
N TRP A 109 14.71 -3.57 -9.21
CA TRP A 109 14.87 -2.90 -7.93
C TRP A 109 16.32 -2.57 -7.72
N GLU A 110 16.64 -1.30 -7.72
CA GLU A 110 17.99 -0.83 -7.55
C GLU A 110 18.08 0.33 -6.55
N ILE A 111 19.22 0.42 -5.87
CA ILE A 111 19.59 1.58 -5.07
C ILE A 111 20.44 2.48 -5.97
N ARG A 112 19.98 3.70 -6.21
CA ARG A 112 20.61 4.69 -7.07
C ARG A 112 21.41 5.71 -6.27
N GLU A 113 22.47 6.23 -6.85
CA GLU A 113 23.23 7.32 -6.24
C GLU A 113 22.40 8.61 -6.15
N SER A 114 21.62 8.90 -7.20
CA SER A 114 20.73 10.07 -7.25
C SER A 114 19.34 9.69 -6.81
N PRO A 115 18.83 10.27 -5.69
CA PRO A 115 17.46 10.03 -5.25
C PRO A 115 16.42 10.55 -6.24
N GLU A 116 15.35 9.81 -6.42
CA GLU A 116 14.19 10.18 -7.23
C GLU A 116 13.02 10.65 -6.35
N GLU A 117 12.18 11.51 -6.92
CA GLU A 117 11.00 12.04 -6.24
C GLU A 117 9.73 11.28 -6.61
N TYR A 118 8.88 11.08 -5.61
CA TYR A 118 7.59 10.41 -5.72
C TYR A 118 6.52 11.12 -4.89
N GLY A 119 5.26 10.91 -5.28
CA GLY A 119 4.13 11.15 -4.41
C GLY A 119 3.71 9.88 -3.66
N LEU A 120 3.25 10.02 -2.43
CA LEU A 120 2.68 8.92 -1.65
C LEU A 120 1.27 9.30 -1.19
N TYR A 121 0.27 8.70 -1.82
CA TYR A 121 -1.12 9.01 -1.58
C TYR A 121 -1.73 8.10 -0.53
N GLY A 122 -2.30 8.70 0.50
CA GLY A 122 -3.00 7.94 1.53
C GLY A 122 -2.08 7.13 2.45
N TRP A 123 -0.86 7.56 2.68
CA TRP A 123 0.13 6.85 3.46
C TRP A 123 -0.19 6.79 4.96
N ILE A 124 -0.09 5.61 5.55
CA ILE A 124 -0.12 5.39 7.00
C ILE A 124 1.30 5.03 7.45
N GLY A 125 2.05 6.08 7.84
CA GLY A 125 3.48 5.95 8.17
C GLY A 125 3.77 5.64 9.63
N LEU A 126 2.95 6.17 10.54
CA LEU A 126 3.28 6.18 11.96
C LEU A 126 2.69 4.96 12.69
N ASN A 127 3.53 4.28 13.47
CA ASN A 127 3.08 3.41 14.54
C ASN A 127 2.75 4.24 15.79
N GLN A 128 2.21 3.60 16.84
CA GLN A 128 1.79 4.29 18.07
C GLN A 128 2.93 5.06 18.73
N ARG A 129 4.15 4.50 18.77
CA ARG A 129 5.34 5.16 19.36
C ARG A 129 5.73 6.40 18.55
N ASN A 130 5.85 6.25 17.23
CA ASN A 130 6.23 7.36 16.35
C ASN A 130 5.13 8.42 16.28
N TYR A 131 3.85 8.03 16.37
CA TYR A 131 2.74 8.97 16.45
C TYR A 131 2.83 9.86 17.71
N ARG A 132 3.11 9.29 18.88
CA ARG A 132 3.31 10.09 20.11
C ARG A 132 4.46 11.07 19.93
N ARG A 133 5.62 10.59 19.49
CA ARG A 133 6.79 11.45 19.23
C ARG A 133 6.49 12.57 18.25
N TRP A 134 5.79 12.26 17.14
CA TRP A 134 5.42 13.22 16.12
C TRP A 134 4.43 14.27 16.65
N LYS A 135 3.43 13.84 17.43
CA LYS A 135 2.43 14.71 18.03
C LYS A 135 3.06 15.71 19.02
N ASP A 136 4.04 15.25 19.79
CA ASP A 136 4.69 16.05 20.84
C ASP A 136 5.68 17.09 20.27
N GLN A 137 5.98 17.05 18.96
CA GLN A 137 6.83 18.07 18.31
C GLN A 137 6.01 19.32 17.97
N SER A 138 6.50 20.47 18.42
CA SER A 138 6.00 21.79 18.00
C SER A 138 6.61 22.28 16.69
N ASN A 139 7.83 21.80 16.35
CA ASN A 139 8.56 22.19 15.15
C ASN A 139 8.22 21.31 13.95
N GLY A 140 7.86 21.96 12.82
CA GLY A 140 7.53 21.27 11.57
C GLY A 140 8.68 20.42 11.00
N LEU A 141 9.93 20.90 11.11
CA LEU A 141 11.11 20.16 10.65
C LEU A 141 11.28 18.86 11.43
N SER A 142 11.17 18.88 12.75
CA SER A 142 11.26 17.68 13.58
C SER A 142 10.11 16.68 13.28
N ARG A 143 8.92 17.19 12.93
CA ARG A 143 7.83 16.33 12.46
C ARG A 143 8.17 15.64 11.13
N MET A 144 8.78 16.37 10.19
CA MET A 144 9.19 15.80 8.89
C MET A 144 10.32 14.78 9.05
N GLU A 145 11.28 15.00 9.95
CA GLU A 145 12.33 14.02 10.28
C GLU A 145 11.76 12.70 10.81
N ILE A 146 10.76 12.76 11.69
CA ILE A 146 10.08 11.56 12.20
C ILE A 146 9.35 10.82 11.07
N LEU A 147 8.70 11.54 10.15
CA LEU A 147 8.04 10.95 8.99
C LEU A 147 9.07 10.33 8.04
N SER A 148 10.18 11.00 7.77
CA SER A 148 11.28 10.50 6.93
C SER A 148 11.89 9.22 7.50
N GLY A 149 12.15 9.19 8.80
CA GLY A 149 12.63 7.99 9.48
C GLY A 149 11.64 6.82 9.44
N ALA A 150 10.34 7.10 9.58
CA ALA A 150 9.30 6.08 9.46
C ALA A 150 9.21 5.52 8.03
N LEU A 151 9.27 6.39 7.02
CA LEU A 151 9.24 6.01 5.60
C LEU A 151 10.48 5.20 5.23
N THR A 152 11.66 5.64 5.64
CA THR A 152 12.93 4.90 5.45
C THR A 152 12.83 3.49 6.02
N GLY A 153 12.31 3.35 7.25
CA GLY A 153 12.13 2.04 7.86
C GLY A 153 11.18 1.12 7.08
N GLN A 154 10.12 1.67 6.52
CA GLN A 154 9.16 0.93 5.70
C GLN A 154 9.73 0.52 4.35
N LEU A 155 10.50 1.41 3.68
CA LEU A 155 11.19 1.09 2.45
C LEU A 155 12.29 0.03 2.65
N ARG A 156 12.99 0.06 3.78
CA ARG A 156 13.95 -0.99 4.15
C ARG A 156 13.28 -2.34 4.39
N SER A 157 12.08 -2.33 4.99
CA SER A 157 11.28 -3.55 5.16
C SER A 157 10.82 -4.10 3.81
N LEU A 158 10.37 -3.24 2.90
CA LEU A 158 10.08 -3.62 1.52
C LEU A 158 11.32 -4.21 0.86
N GLY A 159 12.47 -3.49 0.87
CA GLY A 159 13.73 -3.94 0.27
C GLY A 159 14.16 -5.32 0.77
N LYS A 160 14.03 -5.58 2.09
CA LYS A 160 14.29 -6.90 2.66
C LYS A 160 13.37 -7.98 2.09
N THR A 161 12.08 -7.69 1.95
CA THR A 161 11.09 -8.66 1.45
C THR A 161 11.30 -8.99 -0.03
N ILE A 162 11.71 -8.01 -0.84
CA ILE A 162 11.96 -8.19 -2.28
C ILE A 162 13.37 -8.65 -2.61
N GLY A 163 14.23 -8.86 -1.60
CA GLY A 163 15.57 -9.43 -1.77
C GLY A 163 16.64 -8.44 -2.21
N ILE A 164 16.55 -7.18 -1.81
CA ILE A 164 17.67 -6.24 -1.98
C ILE A 164 18.81 -6.63 -1.02
N ASP A 165 20.01 -6.79 -1.54
CA ASP A 165 21.18 -7.27 -0.77
C ASP A 165 21.51 -6.38 0.42
N GLU A 166 21.46 -5.05 0.25
CA GLU A 166 21.79 -4.08 1.28
C GLU A 166 20.65 -3.09 1.58
N PRO A 167 19.53 -3.56 2.12
CA PRO A 167 18.36 -2.70 2.35
C PRO A 167 18.62 -1.58 3.37
N LYS A 168 19.70 -1.68 4.16
CA LYS A 168 20.11 -0.62 5.10
C LYS A 168 20.59 0.65 4.41
N GLN A 169 21.06 0.56 3.15
CA GLN A 169 21.47 1.72 2.35
C GLN A 169 20.26 2.52 1.82
N ILE A 170 19.05 1.96 1.86
CA ILE A 170 17.84 2.68 1.45
C ILE A 170 17.61 3.85 2.41
N THR A 171 17.44 5.03 1.80
CA THR A 171 17.11 6.29 2.48
C THR A 171 15.87 6.91 1.87
N ALA A 172 15.14 7.66 2.66
CA ALA A 172 14.01 8.46 2.19
C ALA A 172 13.89 9.74 3.01
N GLU A 173 13.46 10.81 2.35
CA GLU A 173 13.21 12.10 2.95
C GLU A 173 11.84 12.61 2.51
N VAL A 174 11.02 12.96 3.49
CA VAL A 174 9.74 13.63 3.24
C VAL A 174 10.02 15.09 2.93
N MET A 175 9.68 15.51 1.71
CA MET A 175 9.89 16.87 1.22
C MET A 175 8.73 17.78 1.57
N GLU A 176 7.51 17.23 1.57
CA GLU A 176 6.29 18.01 1.69
C GLU A 176 5.13 17.15 2.22
N VAL A 177 4.33 17.73 3.09
CA VAL A 177 3.09 17.12 3.60
C VAL A 177 1.92 17.96 3.12
N HIS A 178 1.20 17.47 2.10
CA HIS A 178 0.07 18.21 1.52
C HIS A 178 -1.22 18.08 2.32
N ASN A 179 -1.44 16.93 2.95
CA ASN A 179 -2.65 16.68 3.72
C ASN A 179 -2.42 15.61 4.78
N GLN A 180 -3.16 15.75 5.88
CA GLN A 180 -3.25 14.74 6.91
C GLN A 180 -4.70 14.58 7.36
N LYS A 181 -5.15 13.34 7.53
CA LYS A 181 -6.51 13.05 7.98
C LYS A 181 -6.50 11.88 8.96
N ARG A 182 -7.27 12.00 10.05
CA ARG A 182 -7.55 10.87 10.93
C ARG A 182 -8.46 9.88 10.21
N VAL A 183 -8.10 8.60 10.27
CA VAL A 183 -8.90 7.51 9.75
C VAL A 183 -9.12 6.48 10.85
N ARG A 184 -10.33 5.93 10.93
CA ARG A 184 -10.63 4.86 11.88
C ARG A 184 -10.28 3.52 11.24
N TRP A 185 -9.47 2.73 11.94
CA TRP A 185 -9.12 1.38 11.55
C TRP A 185 -9.46 0.44 12.71
N HIS A 186 -10.53 -0.35 12.56
CA HIS A 186 -11.11 -1.11 13.67
C HIS A 186 -11.33 -0.22 14.90
N LYS A 187 -10.71 -0.58 16.05
CA LYS A 187 -10.78 0.19 17.31
C LYS A 187 -9.70 1.28 17.43
N THR A 188 -8.80 1.42 16.44
CA THR A 188 -7.65 2.32 16.50
C THR A 188 -7.83 3.52 15.55
N GLN A 189 -7.45 4.71 16.01
CA GLN A 189 -7.32 5.86 15.14
C GLN A 189 -5.90 5.91 14.56
N LEU A 190 -5.82 6.03 13.24
CA LEU A 190 -4.58 6.20 12.49
C LEU A 190 -4.57 7.57 11.82
N ILE A 191 -3.38 8.07 11.46
CA ILE A 191 -3.25 9.25 10.61
C ILE A 191 -2.80 8.80 9.23
N ARG A 192 -3.53 9.26 8.24
CA ARG A 192 -3.23 9.13 6.83
C ARG A 192 -2.65 10.43 6.32
N PHE A 193 -1.54 10.34 5.59
CA PHE A 193 -0.84 11.47 4.98
C PHE A 193 -0.90 11.41 3.46
N HIS A 194 -0.82 12.57 2.82
CA HIS A 194 -0.43 12.73 1.42
C HIS A 194 0.88 13.50 1.43
N ILE A 195 1.95 12.88 0.92
CA ILE A 195 3.30 13.43 0.99
C ILE A 195 3.99 13.40 -0.37
N ARG A 196 4.91 14.34 -0.58
CA ARG A 196 5.97 14.24 -1.58
C ARG A 196 7.26 13.87 -0.87
N PHE A 197 8.01 12.94 -1.43
CA PHE A 197 9.23 12.45 -0.83
C PHE A 197 10.26 12.11 -1.91
N ARG A 198 11.51 12.04 -1.53
CA ARG A 198 12.59 11.51 -2.36
C ARG A 198 13.21 10.29 -1.70
N THR A 199 13.70 9.37 -2.52
CA THR A 199 14.36 8.14 -2.06
C THR A 199 15.37 7.68 -3.09
N ASN A 200 16.41 6.98 -2.62
CA ASN A 200 17.42 6.39 -3.47
C ASN A 200 17.06 4.98 -4.00
N ILE A 201 15.90 4.43 -3.64
CA ILE A 201 15.40 3.20 -4.25
C ILE A 201 14.44 3.53 -5.40
N PHE A 202 14.67 2.91 -6.57
CA PHE A 202 13.77 3.04 -7.72
C PHE A 202 12.46 2.30 -7.47
N LEU A 203 11.35 3.02 -7.41
CA LEU A 203 10.04 2.50 -7.06
C LEU A 203 9.12 2.39 -8.27
N PRO A 204 8.42 1.25 -8.44
CA PRO A 204 7.35 1.18 -9.42
C PRO A 204 6.14 1.99 -8.96
N ALA A 205 5.45 2.62 -9.92
CA ALA A 205 4.18 3.26 -9.62
C ALA A 205 3.12 2.24 -9.17
N ASP A 206 2.13 2.73 -8.46
CA ASP A 206 0.94 2.01 -8.02
C ASP A 206 1.10 1.00 -6.87
N ILE A 207 2.30 0.59 -6.50
CA ILE A 207 2.46 -0.21 -5.28
C ILE A 207 2.11 0.62 -4.03
N GLY A 208 1.71 -0.06 -2.96
CA GLY A 208 1.50 0.58 -1.67
C GLY A 208 2.79 0.60 -0.85
N ILE A 209 3.05 1.63 -0.05
CA ILE A 209 4.14 1.69 0.93
C ILE A 209 3.55 2.10 2.27
N GLY A 210 4.02 1.47 3.35
CA GLY A 210 3.62 1.78 4.71
C GLY A 210 2.75 0.71 5.35
N ARG A 211 1.91 1.14 6.27
CA ARG A 211 0.97 0.27 6.96
C ARG A 211 -0.34 0.17 6.18
N CYS A 212 -1.05 -0.93 6.36
CA CYS A 212 -2.35 -1.18 5.74
C CYS A 212 -2.34 -1.14 4.19
N VAL A 213 -1.20 -1.43 3.56
CA VAL A 213 -1.08 -1.44 2.09
C VAL A 213 -1.97 -2.51 1.45
N ALA A 214 -2.18 -3.65 2.13
CA ALA A 214 -3.15 -4.66 1.71
C ALA A 214 -4.61 -4.18 1.72
N PHE A 215 -4.85 -2.93 2.12
CA PHE A 215 -6.16 -2.28 2.17
C PHE A 215 -6.19 -0.97 1.39
N GLY A 216 -5.28 -0.82 0.42
CA GLY A 216 -5.24 0.29 -0.51
C GLY A 216 -4.62 1.59 -0.01
N TYR A 217 -3.91 1.54 1.11
CA TYR A 217 -3.20 2.70 1.63
C TYR A 217 -1.78 2.80 1.07
N GLY A 218 -1.25 4.02 1.02
CA GLY A 218 0.14 4.30 0.72
C GLY A 218 0.53 4.11 -0.75
N GLN A 219 -0.32 4.50 -1.69
CA GLN A 219 -0.04 4.36 -3.12
C GLN A 219 1.11 5.26 -3.57
N VAL A 220 2.13 4.66 -4.19
CA VAL A 220 3.22 5.36 -4.87
C VAL A 220 2.73 5.90 -6.21
N LEU A 221 3.03 7.17 -6.47
CA LEU A 221 2.67 7.87 -7.70
C LEU A 221 3.90 8.60 -8.24
N THR A 222 3.97 8.77 -9.56
CA THR A 222 4.92 9.75 -10.12
C THR A 222 4.55 11.15 -9.66
N VAL A 223 5.52 12.06 -9.64
CA VAL A 223 5.30 13.44 -9.18
C VAL A 223 4.18 14.12 -9.98
N GLU A 224 4.13 13.91 -11.31
CA GLU A 224 3.15 14.53 -12.19
C GLU A 224 1.72 14.04 -11.87
N VAL A 225 1.54 12.74 -11.66
CA VAL A 225 0.25 12.16 -11.31
C VAL A 225 -0.19 12.63 -9.93
N TYR A 226 0.73 12.65 -8.98
CA TYR A 226 0.49 13.13 -7.63
C TYR A 226 0.04 14.59 -7.59
N GLN A 227 0.78 15.47 -8.27
CA GLN A 227 0.45 16.90 -8.37
C GLN A 227 -0.93 17.12 -8.99
N ARG A 228 -1.25 16.40 -10.08
CA ARG A 228 -2.58 16.47 -10.71
C ARG A 228 -3.70 16.11 -9.73
N ILE A 229 -3.50 15.06 -8.94
CA ILE A 229 -4.50 14.64 -7.93
C ILE A 229 -4.63 15.72 -6.83
N MET A 230 -3.52 16.32 -6.38
CA MET A 230 -3.54 17.33 -5.33
C MET A 230 -4.22 18.63 -5.80
N ILE A 231 -4.00 19.07 -7.04
CA ILE A 231 -4.66 20.25 -7.64
C ILE A 231 -6.18 20.01 -7.75
N GLN A 232 -6.61 18.84 -8.18
CA GLN A 232 -8.05 18.52 -8.33
C GLN A 232 -8.78 18.33 -6.99
N ARG A 233 -8.05 18.17 -5.90
CA ARG A 233 -8.57 18.05 -4.54
C ARG A 233 -7.90 19.11 -3.66
N PRO A 234 -8.29 20.41 -3.82
CA PRO A 234 -7.67 21.46 -3.05
C PRO A 234 -7.75 21.14 -1.57
N VAL A 235 -6.62 21.21 -0.93
CA VAL A 235 -6.45 21.00 0.50
C VAL A 235 -7.22 22.08 1.23
N PHE A 236 -8.18 21.72 2.04
CA PHE A 236 -8.51 22.54 3.19
C PHE A 236 -7.26 22.52 4.08
N VAL A 237 -6.50 23.58 4.05
CA VAL A 237 -5.47 23.87 5.04
C VAL A 237 -6.23 24.03 6.36
N ALA A 238 -6.36 22.96 7.10
CA ALA A 238 -6.77 23.06 8.48
C ALA A 238 -5.63 23.77 9.19
N ASP A 239 -5.94 24.94 9.74
CA ASP A 239 -5.04 25.78 10.49
C ASP A 239 -4.11 24.94 11.38
N MET A 240 -2.79 25.13 11.18
CA MET A 240 -1.76 24.52 12.02
C MET A 240 -1.57 25.32 13.33
N THR A 241 -2.60 26.08 13.75
CA THR A 241 -2.67 26.78 15.02
C THR A 241 -3.73 26.14 15.91
N GLY A 242 -3.27 25.29 16.83
CA GLY A 242 -4.10 24.61 17.83
C GLY A 242 -3.29 23.58 18.57
#